data_41d5cc23c4496afbd3b5c7f444d551e2
#
_entry.id   41d5cc23c4496afbd3b5c7f444d551e2
#
_cell.length_a   1.000
_cell.length_b   1.000
_cell.length_c   1.000
_cell.angle_alpha   90.00
_cell.angle_beta   90.00
_cell.angle_gamma   90.00
#
_symmetry.space_group_name_H-M   'P 1'
#
loop_
_entity.id
_entity.type
_entity.pdbx_description
1 polymer ?
#
loop_
_entity_poly.entity_id
_entity_poly.type
_entity_poly.pdbx_seq_one_letter_code
_entity_poly.pdbx_strand_id
1 'polypeptide(L)'
;MKTSIVEKNKAPEHEFDSQKTIVDVSTNLSESIESISSSKKIFGHKNVCVIMAVPGGSSNKLIGSLHKAAEKLEPIIALSKLDECEIGPEEFSKLSELDSKIGIITGTNNIVGSLAVSSENIITQYLKENC
;
A
#
# COMPACT_ATOMS: atom_id res chain seq x y z
N MET A 1 2.79 9.59 -21.50
CA MET A 1 2.56 8.40 -20.65
C MET A 1 1.06 8.16 -20.57
N LYS A 2 0.57 7.08 -21.12
CA LYS A 2 -0.85 6.70 -20.98
C LYS A 2 -0.96 5.78 -19.77
N THR A 3 -1.75 6.17 -18.78
CA THR A 3 -2.07 5.35 -17.62
C THR A 3 -3.45 4.76 -17.86
N SER A 4 -3.57 3.45 -17.91
CA SER A 4 -4.86 2.76 -17.96
C SER A 4 -5.16 2.18 -16.58
N ILE A 5 -6.35 2.47 -16.07
CA ILE A 5 -6.88 1.86 -14.85
C ILE A 5 -7.72 0.68 -15.29
N VAL A 6 -7.36 -0.51 -14.89
CA VAL A 6 -8.15 -1.72 -15.17
C VAL A 6 -8.86 -2.11 -13.90
N GLU A 7 -10.17 -1.91 -13.90
CA GLU A 7 -11.06 -2.49 -12.88
C GLU A 7 -11.32 -3.95 -13.23
N LYS A 8 -11.14 -4.81 -12.24
CA LYS A 8 -11.55 -6.23 -12.14
C LYS A 8 -10.61 -7.33 -12.63
N ASN A 9 -10.38 -8.22 -11.71
CA ASN A 9 -10.34 -9.72 -11.68
C ASN A 9 -9.88 -10.52 -12.92
N LYS A 10 -9.34 -9.91 -13.95
CA LYS A 10 -8.63 -10.63 -15.02
C LYS A 10 -7.23 -10.07 -15.09
N ALA A 11 -6.25 -10.94 -14.85
CA ALA A 11 -4.89 -10.65 -15.29
C ALA A 11 -4.97 -10.27 -16.77
N PRO A 12 -4.46 -9.11 -17.18
CA PRO A 12 -4.53 -8.70 -18.58
C PRO A 12 -3.74 -9.68 -19.41
N GLU A 13 -4.41 -10.35 -20.35
CA GLU A 13 -3.81 -11.30 -21.31
C GLU A 13 -3.08 -10.61 -22.46
N HIS A 14 -2.88 -9.29 -22.43
CA HIS A 14 -2.35 -8.53 -23.56
C HIS A 14 -0.91 -8.04 -23.32
N GLU A 15 -0.13 -8.10 -24.38
CA GLU A 15 1.21 -7.54 -24.51
C GLU A 15 1.26 -6.11 -23.95
N PHE A 16 1.99 -5.94 -22.84
CA PHE A 16 2.29 -4.62 -22.29
C PHE A 16 3.43 -4.00 -23.09
N ASP A 17 3.08 -3.31 -24.16
CA ASP A 17 3.98 -2.41 -24.84
C ASP A 17 4.20 -1.18 -23.94
N SER A 18 5.35 -1.12 -23.25
CA SER A 18 5.94 0.03 -22.52
C SER A 18 5.00 0.94 -21.69
N GLN A 19 3.75 0.57 -21.48
CA GLN A 19 2.76 1.34 -20.72
C GLN A 19 2.72 0.86 -19.27
N LYS A 20 2.75 1.82 -18.34
CA LYS A 20 2.47 1.54 -16.92
C LYS A 20 0.98 1.33 -16.74
N THR A 21 0.60 0.20 -16.16
CA THR A 21 -0.79 -0.13 -15.86
C THR A 21 -0.97 -0.14 -14.34
N ILE A 22 -2.04 0.50 -13.86
CA ILE A 22 -2.47 0.43 -12.46
C ILE A 22 -3.67 -0.50 -12.42
N VAL A 23 -3.60 -1.51 -11.57
CA VAL A 23 -4.69 -2.44 -11.32
C VAL A 23 -5.21 -2.21 -9.91
N ASP A 24 -6.47 -1.79 -9.79
CA ASP A 24 -7.15 -1.74 -8.50
C ASP A 24 -7.74 -3.12 -8.19
N VAL A 25 -7.35 -3.67 -7.03
CA VAL A 25 -7.77 -4.99 -6.58
C VAL A 25 -8.67 -4.81 -5.36
N SER A 26 -9.98 -4.86 -5.58
CA SER A 26 -11.01 -4.65 -4.56
C SER A 26 -11.78 -5.94 -4.19
N THR A 27 -11.11 -7.09 -4.29
CA THR A 27 -11.66 -8.39 -3.86
C THR A 27 -11.29 -8.71 -2.42
N ASN A 28 -11.77 -9.85 -1.91
CA ASN A 28 -11.31 -10.32 -0.61
C ASN A 28 -9.78 -10.58 -0.61
N LEU A 29 -9.16 -10.50 0.56
CA LEU A 29 -7.70 -10.54 0.70
C LEU A 29 -7.07 -11.80 0.08
N SER A 30 -7.70 -12.96 0.24
CA SER A 30 -7.15 -14.22 -0.28
C SER A 30 -7.13 -14.25 -1.80
N GLU A 31 -8.23 -13.88 -2.44
CA GLU A 31 -8.33 -13.79 -3.90
C GLU A 31 -7.38 -12.73 -4.46
N SER A 32 -7.24 -11.60 -3.76
CA SER A 32 -6.29 -10.54 -4.12
C SER A 32 -4.86 -11.04 -4.13
N ILE A 33 -4.45 -11.77 -3.10
CA ILE A 33 -3.09 -12.34 -2.99
C ILE A 33 -2.82 -13.34 -4.10
N GLU A 34 -3.76 -14.23 -4.42
CA GLU A 34 -3.62 -15.20 -5.50
C GLU A 34 -3.50 -14.52 -6.87
N SER A 35 -4.34 -13.53 -7.15
CA SER A 35 -4.32 -12.76 -8.38
C SER A 35 -3.00 -12.02 -8.57
N ILE A 36 -2.53 -11.33 -7.53
CA ILE A 36 -1.26 -10.59 -7.55
C ILE A 36 -0.07 -11.56 -7.69
N SER A 37 -0.10 -12.67 -6.98
CA SER A 37 0.94 -13.70 -7.09
C SER A 37 1.05 -14.28 -8.50
N SER A 38 -0.10 -14.49 -9.15
CA SER A 38 -0.15 -14.94 -10.54
C SER A 38 0.41 -13.87 -11.49
N SER A 39 0.05 -12.61 -11.28
CA SER A 39 0.59 -11.49 -12.05
C SER A 39 2.10 -11.34 -11.89
N LYS A 40 2.64 -11.49 -10.69
CA LYS A 40 4.10 -11.49 -10.45
C LYS A 40 4.82 -12.63 -11.18
N LYS A 41 4.19 -13.80 -11.29
CA LYS A 41 4.75 -14.95 -12.05
C LYS A 41 4.76 -14.68 -13.55
N ILE A 42 3.69 -14.09 -14.08
CA ILE A 42 3.54 -13.82 -15.53
C ILE A 42 4.46 -12.69 -15.98
N PHE A 43 4.46 -11.57 -15.26
CA PHE A 43 5.16 -10.35 -15.68
C PHE A 43 6.55 -10.19 -15.07
N GLY A 44 6.92 -11.04 -14.13
CA GLY A 44 8.17 -10.96 -13.38
C GLY A 44 8.08 -10.06 -12.15
N HIS A 45 8.73 -10.48 -11.08
CA HIS A 45 8.67 -9.80 -9.77
C HIS A 45 9.10 -8.32 -9.81
N LYS A 46 10.05 -7.97 -10.68
CA LYS A 46 10.57 -6.59 -10.80
C LYS A 46 9.61 -5.64 -11.53
N ASN A 47 8.68 -6.20 -12.31
CA ASN A 47 7.76 -5.43 -13.13
C ASN A 47 6.40 -5.20 -12.44
N VAL A 48 6.17 -5.83 -11.29
CA VAL A 48 4.93 -5.69 -10.52
C VAL A 48 5.24 -5.10 -9.16
N CYS A 49 4.83 -3.85 -8.95
CA CYS A 49 4.87 -3.19 -7.66
C CYS A 49 3.52 -3.38 -6.96
N VAL A 50 3.54 -3.86 -5.73
CA VAL A 50 2.34 -4.04 -4.92
C VAL A 50 2.26 -2.92 -3.90
N ILE A 51 1.14 -2.20 -3.89
CA ILE A 51 0.84 -1.18 -2.88
C ILE A 51 -0.34 -1.69 -2.06
N MET A 52 -0.17 -1.76 -0.75
CA MET A 52 -1.21 -2.15 0.19
C MET A 52 -1.66 -0.94 0.99
N ALA A 53 -2.89 -0.51 0.80
CA ALA A 53 -3.48 0.58 1.57
C ALA A 53 -3.86 0.09 2.97
N VAL A 54 -3.38 0.80 4.00
CA VAL A 54 -3.72 0.58 5.40
C VAL A 54 -4.35 1.88 5.92
N PRO A 55 -5.65 1.88 6.23
CA PRO A 55 -6.31 3.07 6.73
C PRO A 55 -5.89 3.39 8.16
N GLY A 56 -5.87 4.68 8.49
CA GLY A 56 -5.71 5.16 9.85
C GLY A 56 -6.73 4.52 10.79
N GLY A 57 -6.37 4.33 12.05
CA GLY A 57 -7.19 3.65 13.04
C GLY A 57 -7.28 2.13 12.90
N SER A 58 -6.49 1.53 12.02
CA SER A 58 -6.39 0.07 11.91
C SER A 58 -5.78 -0.53 13.18
N SER A 59 -6.44 -1.53 13.75
CA SER A 59 -5.91 -2.19 14.94
C SER A 59 -4.60 -2.94 14.66
N ASN A 60 -3.73 -3.05 15.67
CA ASN A 60 -2.49 -3.83 15.60
C ASN A 60 -2.71 -5.27 15.15
N LYS A 61 -3.84 -5.86 15.54
CA LYS A 61 -4.24 -7.21 15.11
C LYS A 61 -4.52 -7.26 13.61
N LEU A 62 -5.22 -6.24 13.08
CA LEU A 62 -5.51 -6.16 11.65
C LEU A 62 -4.22 -5.97 10.85
N ILE A 63 -3.36 -5.04 11.26
CA ILE A 63 -2.05 -4.78 10.64
C ILE A 63 -1.23 -6.06 10.59
N GLY A 64 -1.12 -6.79 11.71
CA GLY A 64 -0.39 -8.05 11.77
C GLY A 64 -0.96 -9.14 10.86
N SER A 65 -2.28 -9.21 10.74
CA SER A 65 -2.97 -10.18 9.87
C SER A 65 -2.73 -9.86 8.38
N LEU A 66 -2.83 -8.58 8.01
CA LEU A 66 -2.57 -8.12 6.64
C LEU A 66 -1.11 -8.35 6.24
N HIS A 67 -0.18 -7.99 7.14
CA HIS A 67 1.25 -8.22 6.90
C HIS A 67 1.54 -9.69 6.65
N LYS A 68 1.12 -10.58 7.55
CA LYS A 68 1.33 -12.02 7.43
C LYS A 68 0.74 -12.61 6.13
N ALA A 69 -0.45 -12.14 5.74
CA ALA A 69 -1.09 -12.61 4.53
C ALA A 69 -0.37 -12.14 3.26
N ALA A 70 0.13 -10.90 3.25
CA ALA A 70 0.75 -10.27 2.09
C ALA A 70 2.29 -10.34 2.07
N GLU A 71 2.94 -10.93 3.07
CA GLU A 71 4.40 -10.96 3.25
C GLU A 71 5.16 -11.38 1.97
N LYS A 72 4.69 -12.45 1.33
CA LYS A 72 5.30 -12.98 0.10
C LYS A 72 5.18 -12.04 -1.11
N LEU A 73 4.32 -11.05 -1.04
CA LEU A 73 4.14 -10.06 -2.09
C LEU A 73 5.09 -8.88 -1.94
N GLU A 74 5.74 -8.72 -0.77
CA GLU A 74 6.63 -7.62 -0.42
C GLU A 74 5.99 -6.25 -0.71
N PRO A 75 4.81 -5.95 -0.14
CA PRO A 75 4.08 -4.75 -0.47
C PRO A 75 4.76 -3.50 0.08
N ILE A 76 4.57 -2.40 -0.64
CA ILE A 76 4.81 -1.05 -0.10
C ILE A 76 3.51 -0.63 0.60
N ILE A 77 3.62 -0.20 1.85
CA ILE A 77 2.47 0.27 2.62
C ILE A 77 2.14 1.71 2.24
N ALA A 78 0.87 1.95 1.94
CA ALA A 78 0.29 3.28 1.82
C ALA A 78 -0.63 3.52 3.03
N LEU A 79 -0.22 4.41 3.93
CA LEU A 79 -1.07 4.85 5.03
C LEU A 79 -2.09 5.85 4.50
N SER A 80 -3.36 5.57 4.69
CA SER A 80 -4.46 6.37 4.15
C SER A 80 -5.43 6.84 5.23
N LYS A 81 -6.28 7.80 4.90
CA LYS A 81 -7.33 8.33 5.78
C LYS A 81 -6.80 8.90 7.10
N LEU A 82 -5.63 9.50 7.07
CA LEU A 82 -5.03 10.10 8.26
C LEU A 82 -5.73 11.40 8.70
N ASP A 83 -6.60 11.95 7.84
CA ASP A 83 -7.54 13.03 8.13
C ASP A 83 -8.79 12.58 8.90
N GLU A 84 -9.16 11.30 8.74
CA GLU A 84 -10.31 10.72 9.44
C GLU A 84 -9.91 10.07 10.77
N CYS A 85 -8.73 9.49 10.83
CA CYS A 85 -8.24 8.80 12.01
C CYS A 85 -6.71 8.84 12.05
N GLU A 86 -6.16 9.44 13.10
CA GLU A 86 -4.73 9.51 13.30
C GLU A 86 -4.12 8.12 13.54
N ILE A 87 -2.93 7.91 12.98
CA ILE A 87 -2.11 6.75 13.32
C ILE A 87 -1.20 7.16 14.48
N GLY A 88 -1.33 6.45 15.56
CA GLY A 88 -0.54 6.69 16.77
C GLY A 88 0.81 5.96 16.76
N PRO A 89 1.61 6.19 17.81
CA PRO A 89 2.91 5.53 17.97
C PRO A 89 2.83 4.00 17.98
N GLU A 90 1.71 3.43 18.43
CA GLU A 90 1.53 1.98 18.52
C GLU A 90 1.45 1.32 17.15
N GLU A 91 0.71 1.91 16.21
CA GLU A 91 0.58 1.41 14.84
C GLU A 91 1.91 1.55 14.09
N PHE A 92 2.62 2.68 14.25
CA PHE A 92 3.96 2.84 13.67
C PHE A 92 4.95 1.84 14.27
N SER A 93 4.92 1.61 15.58
CA SER A 93 5.73 0.58 16.23
C SER A 93 5.44 -0.80 15.67
N LYS A 94 4.16 -1.12 15.47
CA LYS A 94 3.75 -2.40 14.88
C LYS A 94 4.25 -2.58 13.45
N LEU A 95 4.11 -1.57 12.62
CA LEU A 95 4.62 -1.60 11.24
C LEU A 95 6.16 -1.72 11.20
N SER A 96 6.85 -1.07 12.14
CA SER A 96 8.30 -1.18 12.28
C SER A 96 8.74 -2.58 12.75
N GLU A 97 8.07 -3.16 13.74
CA GLU A 97 8.33 -4.55 14.18
C GLU A 97 8.18 -5.56 13.05
N LEU A 98 7.28 -5.31 12.11
CA LEU A 98 7.02 -6.17 10.96
C LEU A 98 7.94 -5.86 9.76
N ASP A 99 8.92 -4.98 9.92
CA ASP A 99 9.81 -4.51 8.83
C ASP A 99 9.04 -4.04 7.59
N SER A 100 7.89 -3.40 7.82
CA SER A 100 7.01 -2.94 6.76
C SER A 100 7.58 -1.71 6.06
N LYS A 101 7.61 -1.73 4.74
CA LYS A 101 8.08 -0.59 3.93
C LYS A 101 6.95 0.42 3.76
N ILE A 102 6.93 1.47 4.57
CA ILE A 102 5.98 2.58 4.42
C ILE A 102 6.50 3.50 3.31
N GLY A 103 5.80 3.54 2.19
CA GLY A 103 6.22 4.33 1.01
C GLY A 103 5.34 5.53 0.72
N ILE A 104 4.08 5.52 1.17
CA ILE A 104 3.09 6.55 0.85
C ILE A 104 2.31 6.91 2.10
N ILE A 105 2.05 8.21 2.28
CA ILE A 105 1.16 8.76 3.32
C ILE A 105 0.13 9.65 2.63
N THR A 106 -1.15 9.46 2.94
CA THR A 106 -2.24 10.26 2.40
C THR A 106 -3.24 10.68 3.47
N GLY A 107 -3.98 11.75 3.21
CA GLY A 107 -5.05 12.22 4.09
C GLY A 107 -4.55 13.05 5.27
N THR A 108 -3.37 13.65 5.19
CA THR A 108 -2.93 14.58 6.24
C THR A 108 -3.22 16.02 5.84
N ASN A 109 -3.68 16.84 6.79
CA ASN A 109 -3.99 18.25 6.56
C ASN A 109 -2.76 19.10 6.18
N ASN A 110 -1.56 18.60 6.47
CA ASN A 110 -0.30 19.32 6.28
C ASN A 110 0.43 18.98 4.98
N ILE A 111 -0.12 18.05 4.18
CA ILE A 111 0.47 17.66 2.90
C ILE A 111 -0.29 18.34 1.76
N VAL A 112 0.40 19.18 1.02
CA VAL A 112 -0.14 19.83 -0.19
C VAL A 112 -0.52 18.74 -1.20
N GLY A 113 -1.81 18.64 -1.53
CA GLY A 113 -2.33 17.61 -2.43
C GLY A 113 -2.65 16.27 -1.74
N SER A 114 -2.62 16.22 -0.41
CA SER A 114 -2.99 15.05 0.43
C SER A 114 -2.30 13.72 0.10
N LEU A 115 -1.17 13.74 -0.60
CA LEU A 115 -0.36 12.55 -0.88
C LEU A 115 1.12 12.90 -0.82
N ALA A 116 1.89 12.17 -0.02
CA ALA A 116 3.34 12.29 0.04
C ALA A 116 4.02 10.92 -0.06
N VAL A 117 5.17 10.91 -0.73
CA VAL A 117 6.11 9.79 -0.63
C VAL A 117 6.73 9.85 0.76
N SER A 118 6.66 8.77 1.51
CA SER A 118 7.14 8.75 2.87
C SER A 118 8.67 8.90 2.90
N SER A 119 9.13 9.70 3.85
CA SER A 119 10.53 9.82 4.23
C SER A 119 10.60 9.85 5.74
N GLU A 120 11.77 9.59 6.29
CA GLU A 120 12.00 9.66 7.74
C GLU A 120 11.57 11.03 8.30
N ASN A 121 11.88 12.11 7.58
CA ASN A 121 11.49 13.45 7.98
C ASN A 121 9.97 13.64 8.02
N ILE A 122 9.24 13.15 7.01
CA ILE A 122 7.77 13.27 6.93
C ILE A 122 7.11 12.46 8.05
N ILE A 123 7.57 11.24 8.30
CA ILE A 123 7.06 10.40 9.38
C ILE A 123 7.36 11.04 10.74
N THR A 124 8.58 11.54 10.93
CA THR A 124 8.98 12.22 12.18
C THR A 124 8.16 13.47 12.42
N GLN A 125 7.91 14.26 11.38
CA GLN A 125 7.08 15.46 11.47
C GLN A 125 5.64 15.09 11.83
N TYR A 126 5.06 14.12 11.14
CA TYR A 126 3.71 13.62 11.43
C TYR A 126 3.56 13.18 12.89
N LEU A 127 4.51 12.40 13.40
CA LEU A 127 4.48 11.93 14.79
C LEU A 127 4.60 13.08 15.80
N LYS A 128 5.43 14.10 15.52
CA LYS A 128 5.55 15.28 16.39
C LYS A 128 4.31 16.14 16.43
N GLU A 129 3.55 16.19 15.36
CA GLU A 129 2.34 17.01 15.26
C GLU A 129 1.11 16.32 15.85
N ASN A 130 1.08 14.98 15.87
CA ASN A 130 -0.09 14.18 16.25
C ASN A 130 0.15 13.29 17.50
N CYS A 131 1.30 13.36 18.08
CA CYS A 131 1.68 12.68 19.33
C CYS A 131 2.34 13.65 20.28
#